data_867cb78abd631b499ae0a439a7d444db
#
_entry.id   867cb78abd631b499ae0a439a7d444db
#
_cell.length_a   1.000
_cell.length_b   1.000
_cell.length_c   1.000
_cell.angle_alpha   90.00
_cell.angle_beta   90.00
_cell.angle_gamma   90.00
#
_symmetry.space_group_name_H-M   'P 1'
#
loop_
_entity.id
_entity.type
_entity.pdbx_description
1 polymer ?
#
loop_
_entity_poly.entity_id
_entity_poly.type
_entity_poly.pdbx_seq_one_letter_code
_entity_poly.pdbx_strand_id
1 'polypeptide(L)'
;EKNNKIIVIDNDLGTSTSSADVEKTFPKNFLELESMLEFACTLNKPIVIRYPRGGEEKTKLEKHEELKLGKAEILKEGKDITIVAIGKRVAKAMEMAEKLKQNEIDAEVINARFLKPLDKETIKTSIEKTKNVITMEDGTEINGLGTAVEELIVEENLQNIKFKKYAWPDEFIRHGSVEE
;
A
#
# COMPACT_ATOMS: atom_id res chain seq x y z
N GLU A 1 -7.79 -6.80 31.00
CA GLU A 1 -7.19 -5.70 30.23
C GLU A 1 -7.34 -5.99 28.75
N LYS A 2 -8.25 -5.24 28.10
CA LYS A 2 -8.54 -5.43 26.69
C LYS A 2 -7.43 -4.79 25.86
N ASN A 3 -6.65 -5.62 25.22
CA ASN A 3 -5.65 -5.19 24.27
C ASN A 3 -6.37 -4.63 23.00
N ASN A 4 -6.67 -3.35 23.00
CA ASN A 4 -7.29 -2.67 21.87
C ASN A 4 -6.24 -2.53 20.78
N LYS A 5 -6.16 -3.52 19.89
CA LYS A 5 -5.31 -3.43 18.70
C LYS A 5 -5.85 -2.33 17.79
N ILE A 6 -5.03 -1.33 17.51
CA ILE A 6 -5.31 -0.29 16.53
C ILE A 6 -5.06 -0.88 15.14
N ILE A 7 -6.02 -0.71 14.25
CA ILE A 7 -5.88 -1.08 12.83
C ILE A 7 -5.54 0.18 12.06
N VAL A 8 -4.47 0.17 11.30
CA VAL A 8 -4.07 1.27 10.43
C VAL A 8 -4.25 0.82 9.00
N ILE A 9 -5.17 1.48 8.31
CA ILE A 9 -5.38 1.35 6.87
C ILE A 9 -4.80 2.62 6.26
N ASP A 10 -3.82 2.48 5.37
CA ASP A 10 -3.11 3.62 4.81
C ASP A 10 -3.60 3.93 3.41
N ASN A 11 -4.13 5.15 3.26
CA ASN A 11 -4.48 5.75 1.99
C ASN A 11 -4.25 7.28 2.07
N ASP A 12 -3.07 7.69 2.37
CA ASP A 12 -2.42 9.01 2.52
C ASP A 12 -3.26 10.30 2.55
N LEU A 13 -3.10 11.13 3.59
CA LEU A 13 -3.80 12.39 3.79
C LEU A 13 -2.99 13.58 4.29
N GLY A 14 -3.36 14.76 3.77
CA GLY A 14 -3.14 16.05 4.40
C GLY A 14 -4.45 16.75 4.81
N THR A 15 -4.52 17.08 6.08
CA THR A 15 -5.37 18.03 6.82
C THR A 15 -6.81 18.35 6.39
N SER A 16 -7.71 18.09 7.34
CA SER A 16 -8.97 18.77 7.74
C SER A 16 -10.05 19.03 6.69
N THR A 17 -11.23 18.42 6.86
CA THR A 17 -12.52 19.12 6.80
C THR A 17 -13.70 18.27 7.26
N SER A 18 -14.73 18.95 7.73
CA SER A 18 -15.98 18.49 8.26
C SER A 18 -16.78 17.59 7.30
N SER A 19 -17.44 16.62 7.85
CA SER A 19 -18.19 15.52 7.21
C SER A 19 -19.33 15.91 6.23
N ALA A 20 -19.69 17.18 6.13
CA ALA A 20 -20.75 17.64 5.23
C ALA A 20 -20.28 17.90 3.78
N ASP A 21 -18.99 18.03 3.53
CA ASP A 21 -18.43 18.26 2.20
C ASP A 21 -17.94 16.99 1.51
N VAL A 22 -17.90 15.87 2.20
CA VAL A 22 -17.42 14.58 1.67
C VAL A 22 -18.26 14.13 0.48
N GLU A 23 -19.57 14.26 0.55
CA GLU A 23 -20.48 13.81 -0.50
C GLU A 23 -20.41 14.64 -1.80
N LYS A 24 -19.97 15.91 -1.72
CA LYS A 24 -19.84 16.82 -2.87
C LYS A 24 -18.47 16.83 -3.54
N THR A 25 -17.45 16.41 -2.82
CA THR A 25 -16.04 16.55 -3.26
C THR A 25 -15.48 15.26 -3.86
N PHE A 26 -16.11 14.12 -3.67
CA PHE A 26 -15.62 12.83 -4.14
C PHE A 26 -16.42 12.31 -5.33
N PRO A 27 -15.87 12.42 -6.55
CA PRO A 27 -16.47 11.75 -7.70
C PRO A 27 -16.39 10.22 -7.52
N LYS A 28 -17.30 9.49 -8.15
CA LYS A 28 -17.52 8.02 -8.12
C LYS A 28 -16.30 7.11 -8.41
N ASN A 29 -15.08 7.58 -8.15
CA ASN A 29 -13.82 6.91 -8.47
C ASN A 29 -13.04 6.41 -7.24
N PHE A 30 -13.62 6.50 -6.03
CA PHE A 30 -13.01 6.04 -4.78
C PHE A 30 -13.56 4.68 -4.31
N LEU A 31 -13.69 3.74 -5.22
CA LEU A 31 -14.25 2.42 -4.88
C LEU A 31 -13.47 1.74 -3.74
N GLU A 32 -12.15 1.92 -3.69
CA GLU A 32 -11.33 1.31 -2.64
C GLU A 32 -11.53 2.02 -1.28
N LEU A 33 -11.56 3.35 -1.26
CA LEU A 33 -11.81 4.11 -0.02
C LEU A 33 -13.24 3.89 0.52
N GLU A 34 -14.25 3.90 -0.34
CA GLU A 34 -15.63 3.60 0.05
C GLU A 34 -15.72 2.19 0.65
N SER A 35 -15.15 1.20 -0.03
CA SER A 35 -15.10 -0.18 0.45
C SER A 35 -14.35 -0.31 1.78
N MET A 36 -13.25 0.43 1.95
CA MET A 36 -12.49 0.46 3.21
C MET A 36 -13.28 1.10 4.35
N LEU A 37 -14.04 2.17 4.08
CA LEU A 37 -14.91 2.82 5.06
C LEU A 37 -16.06 1.90 5.47
N GLU A 38 -16.74 1.27 4.51
CA GLU A 38 -17.80 0.29 4.78
C GLU A 38 -17.26 -0.87 5.60
N PHE A 39 -16.12 -1.43 5.19
CA PHE A 39 -15.43 -2.50 5.92
C PHE A 39 -15.07 -2.08 7.35
N ALA A 40 -14.53 -0.86 7.52
CA ALA A 40 -14.18 -0.31 8.83
C ALA A 40 -15.40 -0.24 9.77
N CYS A 41 -16.57 0.12 9.26
CA CYS A 41 -17.82 0.15 10.04
C CYS A 41 -18.26 -1.24 10.53
N THR A 42 -17.84 -2.31 9.86
CA THR A 42 -18.14 -3.69 10.31
C THR A 42 -17.23 -4.15 11.45
N LEU A 43 -16.06 -3.50 11.61
CA LEU A 43 -15.05 -3.88 12.58
C LEU A 43 -15.26 -3.09 13.88
N ASN A 44 -15.86 -3.64 14.87
CA ASN A 44 -16.07 -2.98 16.18
C ASN A 44 -14.74 -2.75 16.94
N LYS A 45 -13.83 -1.95 16.36
CA LYS A 45 -12.47 -1.66 16.84
C LYS A 45 -12.02 -0.26 16.39
N PRO A 46 -11.07 0.38 17.09
CA PRO A 46 -10.42 1.59 16.60
C PRO A 46 -9.70 1.34 15.27
N ILE A 47 -9.94 2.19 14.28
CA ILE A 47 -9.38 2.08 12.94
C ILE A 47 -8.85 3.43 12.52
N VAL A 48 -7.68 3.44 11.87
CA VAL A 48 -7.10 4.62 11.23
C VAL A 48 -7.06 4.37 9.74
N ILE A 49 -7.70 5.23 8.96
CA ILE A 49 -7.67 5.21 7.49
C ILE A 49 -6.91 6.46 7.02
N ARG A 50 -5.83 6.27 6.26
CA ARG A 50 -5.13 7.33 5.54
C ARG A 50 -5.62 7.36 4.10
N TYR A 51 -5.89 8.54 3.55
CA TYR A 51 -6.33 8.72 2.17
C TYR A 51 -5.72 10.00 1.56
N PRO A 52 -5.48 10.07 0.23
CA PRO A 52 -4.81 11.20 -0.39
C PRO A 52 -5.70 12.45 -0.47
N ARG A 53 -5.10 13.62 -0.37
CA ARG A 53 -5.81 14.91 -0.47
C ARG A 53 -6.33 15.20 -1.88
N GLY A 54 -5.65 14.72 -2.91
CA GLY A 54 -5.90 15.10 -4.31
C GLY A 54 -6.74 14.10 -5.12
N GLY A 55 -7.30 13.08 -4.49
CA GLY A 55 -7.97 11.99 -5.20
C GLY A 55 -7.01 10.88 -5.63
N GLU A 56 -7.56 9.71 -5.95
CA GLU A 56 -6.79 8.58 -6.43
C GLU A 56 -6.52 8.70 -7.94
N GLU A 57 -5.33 8.31 -8.36
CA GLU A 57 -5.08 8.07 -9.78
C GLU A 57 -5.95 6.88 -10.22
N LYS A 58 -6.64 7.04 -11.36
CA LYS A 58 -7.49 5.98 -11.92
C LYS A 58 -6.64 4.76 -12.22
N THR A 59 -6.67 3.78 -11.35
CA THR A 59 -6.21 2.45 -11.71
C THR A 59 -7.27 1.82 -12.61
N LYS A 60 -6.86 1.23 -13.72
CA LYS A 60 -7.75 0.47 -14.62
C LYS A 60 -8.19 -0.88 -14.03
N LEU A 61 -8.15 -1.00 -12.71
CA LEU A 61 -8.55 -2.22 -12.02
C LEU A 61 -10.08 -2.26 -11.96
N GLU A 62 -10.68 -3.08 -12.78
CA GLU A 62 -12.14 -3.21 -12.91
C GLU A 62 -12.78 -3.99 -11.74
N LYS A 63 -11.99 -4.73 -10.97
CA LYS A 63 -12.46 -5.50 -9.81
C LYS A 63 -11.33 -5.63 -8.77
N HIS A 64 -11.67 -5.35 -7.52
CA HIS A 64 -10.86 -5.67 -6.36
C HIS A 64 -11.41 -6.91 -5.66
N GLU A 65 -10.53 -7.69 -5.06
CA GLU A 65 -10.95 -8.77 -4.17
C GLU A 65 -11.67 -8.20 -2.94
N GLU A 66 -12.58 -9.00 -2.36
CA GLU A 66 -13.25 -8.66 -1.12
C GLU A 66 -12.24 -8.32 -0.02
N LEU A 67 -12.49 -7.21 0.70
CA LEU A 67 -11.62 -6.78 1.80
C LEU A 67 -11.70 -7.77 2.96
N LYS A 68 -10.54 -8.29 3.36
CA LYS A 68 -10.36 -9.10 4.57
C LYS A 68 -9.28 -8.49 5.43
N LEU A 69 -9.53 -8.39 6.72
CA LEU A 69 -8.61 -7.73 7.65
C LEU A 69 -7.20 -8.32 7.56
N GLY A 70 -6.24 -7.43 7.28
CA GLY A 70 -4.83 -7.79 7.18
C GLY A 70 -4.49 -8.69 5.98
N LYS A 71 -5.30 -8.66 4.92
CA LYS A 71 -5.01 -9.36 3.67
C LYS A 71 -4.64 -8.38 2.57
N ALA A 72 -3.52 -8.66 1.94
CA ALA A 72 -3.06 -8.01 0.73
C ALA A 72 -3.75 -8.59 -0.50
N GLU A 73 -3.66 -7.89 -1.62
CA GLU A 73 -4.16 -8.33 -2.92
C GLU A 73 -3.02 -8.43 -3.92
N ILE A 74 -2.90 -9.57 -4.61
CA ILE A 74 -1.95 -9.71 -5.71
C ILE A 74 -2.64 -9.18 -6.97
N LEU A 75 -2.21 -8.00 -7.43
CA LEU A 75 -2.77 -7.35 -8.62
C LEU A 75 -2.20 -7.89 -9.92
N LYS A 76 -0.98 -8.38 -9.86
CA LYS A 76 -0.27 -8.97 -10.99
C LYS A 76 0.70 -10.03 -10.48
N GLU A 77 0.58 -11.22 -11.02
CA GLU A 77 1.56 -12.30 -10.80
C GLU A 77 2.87 -12.00 -11.54
N GLY A 78 3.98 -12.47 -10.96
CA GLY A 78 5.31 -12.36 -11.54
C GLY A 78 6.32 -13.27 -10.84
N LYS A 79 7.54 -13.37 -11.38
CA LYS A 79 8.54 -14.32 -10.88
C LYS A 79 9.93 -13.72 -10.64
N ASP A 80 10.22 -12.54 -11.19
CA ASP A 80 11.59 -11.98 -11.17
C ASP A 80 11.78 -10.94 -10.07
N ILE A 81 10.72 -10.17 -9.75
CA ILE A 81 10.76 -9.13 -8.72
C ILE A 81 9.36 -8.95 -8.10
N THR A 82 9.32 -8.72 -6.79
CA THR A 82 8.13 -8.35 -6.04
C THR A 82 8.09 -6.84 -5.82
N ILE A 83 6.97 -6.20 -6.16
CA ILE A 83 6.70 -4.80 -5.84
C ILE A 83 5.54 -4.77 -4.85
N VAL A 84 5.83 -4.43 -3.59
CA VAL A 84 4.81 -4.25 -2.56
C VAL A 84 4.49 -2.77 -2.46
N ALA A 85 3.26 -2.40 -2.79
CA ALA A 85 2.83 -1.01 -2.79
C ALA A 85 1.62 -0.78 -1.88
N ILE A 86 1.42 0.47 -1.45
CA ILE A 86 0.27 0.86 -0.65
C ILE A 86 -0.26 2.24 -1.10
N GLY A 87 -1.59 2.41 -1.01
CA GLY A 87 -2.28 3.64 -1.36
C GLY A 87 -2.03 4.07 -2.80
N LYS A 88 -1.88 5.38 -3.06
CA LYS A 88 -1.69 5.91 -4.42
C LYS A 88 -0.47 5.37 -5.16
N ARG A 89 0.51 4.78 -4.45
CA ARG A 89 1.70 4.18 -5.09
C ARG A 89 1.41 2.86 -5.80
N VAL A 90 0.25 2.27 -5.57
CA VAL A 90 -0.18 1.04 -6.26
C VAL A 90 -0.30 1.26 -7.78
N ALA A 91 -0.87 2.40 -8.21
CA ALA A 91 -0.94 2.74 -9.63
C ALA A 91 0.47 2.84 -10.26
N LYS A 92 1.40 3.50 -9.57
CA LYS A 92 2.80 3.60 -10.02
C LYS A 92 3.53 2.26 -10.04
N ALA A 93 3.22 1.37 -9.10
CA ALA A 93 3.74 0.00 -9.08
C ALA A 93 3.29 -0.78 -10.33
N MET A 94 2.03 -0.66 -10.70
CA MET A 94 1.49 -1.27 -11.93
C MET A 94 2.16 -0.71 -13.19
N GLU A 95 2.33 0.62 -13.28
CA GLU A 95 3.06 1.24 -14.39
C GLU A 95 4.51 0.77 -14.47
N MET A 96 5.18 0.64 -13.31
CA MET A 96 6.55 0.12 -13.22
C MET A 96 6.61 -1.32 -13.71
N ALA A 97 5.67 -2.17 -13.30
CA ALA A 97 5.61 -3.56 -13.75
C ALA A 97 5.46 -3.68 -15.27
N GLU A 98 4.64 -2.82 -15.90
CA GLU A 98 4.52 -2.80 -17.36
C GLU A 98 5.82 -2.34 -18.07
N LYS A 99 6.53 -1.36 -17.51
CA LYS A 99 7.85 -0.95 -18.03
C LYS A 99 8.91 -2.04 -17.85
N LEU A 100 8.91 -2.74 -16.73
CA LEU A 100 9.81 -3.87 -16.48
C LEU A 100 9.56 -5.00 -17.46
N LYS A 101 8.30 -5.29 -17.79
CA LYS A 101 7.93 -6.31 -18.78
C LYS A 101 8.52 -6.01 -20.18
N GLN A 102 8.64 -4.74 -20.56
CA GLN A 102 9.29 -4.34 -21.82
C GLN A 102 10.79 -4.71 -21.86
N ASN A 103 11.39 -4.90 -20.68
CA ASN A 103 12.78 -5.35 -20.51
C ASN A 103 12.87 -6.83 -20.09
N GLU A 104 11.83 -7.62 -20.38
CA GLU A 104 11.76 -9.05 -20.08
C GLU A 104 11.83 -9.39 -18.59
N ILE A 105 11.51 -8.43 -17.70
CA ILE A 105 11.43 -8.63 -16.25
C ILE A 105 9.96 -8.78 -15.84
N ASP A 106 9.62 -9.94 -15.29
CA ASP A 106 8.25 -10.26 -14.87
C ASP A 106 8.04 -9.92 -13.40
N ALA A 107 7.42 -8.75 -13.17
CA ALA A 107 7.18 -8.22 -11.85
C ALA A 107 5.84 -8.69 -11.27
N GLU A 108 5.86 -9.16 -10.02
CA GLU A 108 4.67 -9.35 -9.20
C GLU A 108 4.33 -8.05 -8.49
N VAL A 109 3.06 -7.65 -8.50
CA VAL A 109 2.59 -6.43 -7.82
C VAL A 109 1.58 -6.82 -6.74
N ILE A 110 1.89 -6.42 -5.51
CA ILE A 110 1.07 -6.64 -4.32
C ILE A 110 0.58 -5.29 -3.80
N ASN A 111 -0.74 -5.12 -3.73
CA ASN A 111 -1.37 -4.05 -2.96
C ASN A 111 -1.46 -4.49 -1.49
N ALA A 112 -0.68 -3.88 -0.63
CA ALA A 112 -0.63 -4.24 0.78
C ALA A 112 -1.95 -3.96 1.52
N ARG A 113 -2.74 -2.97 1.08
CA ARG A 113 -4.04 -2.52 1.66
C ARG A 113 -3.96 -2.15 3.14
N PHE A 114 -3.33 -2.99 3.96
CA PHE A 114 -3.20 -2.82 5.40
C PHE A 114 -1.74 -2.69 5.80
N LEU A 115 -1.38 -1.57 6.43
CA LEU A 115 -0.07 -1.42 7.04
C LEU A 115 -0.02 -2.19 8.38
N LYS A 116 -1.16 -2.25 9.09
CA LYS A 116 -1.28 -2.96 10.36
C LYS A 116 -2.72 -3.49 10.56
N PRO A 117 -2.90 -4.83 10.64
CA PRO A 117 -1.88 -5.85 10.47
C PRO A 117 -1.42 -6.00 9.00
N LEU A 118 -0.13 -6.21 8.79
CA LEU A 118 0.43 -6.51 7.47
C LEU A 118 0.17 -7.99 7.11
N ASP A 119 -0.12 -8.27 5.85
CA ASP A 119 -0.21 -9.65 5.34
C ASP A 119 1.19 -10.25 5.15
N LYS A 120 1.78 -10.67 6.26
CA LYS A 120 3.13 -11.24 6.28
C LYS A 120 3.26 -12.49 5.40
N GLU A 121 2.21 -13.32 5.34
CA GLU A 121 2.24 -14.59 4.62
C GLU A 121 2.30 -14.41 3.10
N THR A 122 1.41 -13.58 2.55
CA THR A 122 1.39 -13.28 1.12
C THR A 122 2.70 -12.61 0.68
N ILE A 123 3.17 -11.61 1.44
CA ILE A 123 4.41 -10.89 1.14
C ILE A 123 5.62 -11.81 1.25
N LYS A 124 5.73 -12.63 2.30
CA LYS A 124 6.81 -13.61 2.48
C LYS A 124 6.88 -14.59 1.30
N THR A 125 5.75 -15.18 0.93
CA THR A 125 5.68 -16.15 -0.18
C THR A 125 6.19 -15.54 -1.48
N SER A 126 5.81 -14.30 -1.78
CA SER A 126 6.28 -13.57 -2.94
C SER A 126 7.80 -13.29 -2.88
N ILE A 127 8.29 -12.81 -1.73
CA ILE A 127 9.72 -12.55 -1.51
C ILE A 127 10.56 -13.81 -1.67
N GLU A 128 10.12 -14.93 -1.14
CA GLU A 128 10.81 -16.22 -1.27
C GLU A 128 10.90 -16.70 -2.72
N LYS A 129 9.88 -16.40 -3.51
CA LYS A 129 9.83 -16.71 -4.94
C LYS A 129 10.79 -15.85 -5.76
N THR A 130 10.76 -14.54 -5.58
CA THR A 130 11.44 -13.58 -6.47
C THR A 130 12.84 -13.21 -6.00
N LYS A 131 13.11 -13.25 -4.70
CA LYS A 131 14.36 -12.80 -4.06
C LYS A 131 14.73 -11.32 -4.29
N ASN A 132 13.96 -10.60 -5.09
CA ASN A 132 14.14 -9.19 -5.38
C ASN A 132 12.87 -8.44 -4.95
N VAL A 133 13.00 -7.42 -4.11
CA VAL A 133 11.85 -6.73 -3.51
C VAL A 133 11.99 -5.23 -3.60
N ILE A 134 10.92 -4.57 -4.01
CA ILE A 134 10.76 -3.12 -3.95
C ILE A 134 9.51 -2.83 -3.13
N THR A 135 9.61 -1.90 -2.17
CA THR A 135 8.43 -1.34 -1.52
C THR A 135 8.16 0.07 -2.02
N MET A 136 6.90 0.42 -2.19
CA MET A 136 6.47 1.74 -2.68
C MET A 136 5.38 2.31 -1.79
N GLU A 137 5.68 3.42 -1.12
CA GLU A 137 4.75 4.13 -0.24
C GLU A 137 4.87 5.66 -0.38
N ASP A 138 3.85 6.37 0.04
CA ASP A 138 3.85 7.83 0.11
C ASP A 138 4.04 8.32 1.55
N GLY A 139 4.83 7.60 2.29
CA GLY A 139 5.30 7.89 3.65
C GLY A 139 6.80 8.10 3.68
N THR A 140 7.34 8.28 4.88
CA THR A 140 8.79 8.31 5.10
C THR A 140 9.38 6.91 5.03
N GLU A 141 10.66 6.81 4.70
CA GLU A 141 11.39 5.54 4.66
C GLU A 141 11.54 4.87 6.04
N ILE A 142 11.24 5.60 7.12
CA ILE A 142 11.32 5.14 8.51
C ILE A 142 9.91 4.84 9.02
N ASN A 143 9.74 3.68 9.65
CA ASN A 143 8.49 3.21 10.27
C ASN A 143 7.27 3.09 9.34
N GLY A 144 7.50 3.04 8.02
CA GLY A 144 6.47 2.82 7.01
C GLY A 144 6.36 1.36 6.55
N LEU A 145 5.74 1.17 5.38
CA LEU A 145 5.61 -0.14 4.73
C LEU A 145 6.97 -0.79 4.48
N GLY A 146 7.94 0.00 3.98
CA GLY A 146 9.29 -0.49 3.72
C GLY A 146 9.96 -1.05 4.97
N THR A 147 9.83 -0.37 6.11
CA THR A 147 10.35 -0.87 7.39
C THR A 147 9.63 -2.14 7.85
N ALA A 148 8.30 -2.21 7.72
CA ALA A 148 7.55 -3.41 8.09
C ALA A 148 7.92 -4.65 7.25
N VAL A 149 8.21 -4.45 5.96
CA VAL A 149 8.68 -5.53 5.07
C VAL A 149 10.14 -5.92 5.40
N GLU A 150 10.99 -4.95 5.73
CA GLU A 150 12.37 -5.19 6.17
C GLU A 150 12.41 -6.00 7.47
N GLU A 151 11.57 -5.63 8.44
CA GLU A 151 11.37 -6.39 9.68
C GLU A 151 10.93 -7.83 9.39
N LEU A 152 9.96 -8.02 8.49
CA LEU A 152 9.51 -9.34 8.05
C LEU A 152 10.66 -10.19 7.48
N ILE A 153 11.50 -9.60 6.62
CA ILE A 153 12.66 -10.29 6.03
C ILE A 153 13.60 -10.79 7.14
N VAL A 154 13.84 -9.95 8.15
CA VAL A 154 14.72 -10.28 9.27
C VAL A 154 14.08 -11.31 10.21
N GLU A 155 12.83 -11.10 10.62
CA GLU A 155 12.11 -12.00 11.53
C GLU A 155 11.98 -13.42 10.98
N GLU A 156 11.71 -13.54 9.67
CA GLU A 156 11.55 -14.82 8.97
C GLU A 156 12.89 -15.39 8.46
N ASN A 157 14.00 -14.71 8.76
CA ASN A 157 15.35 -15.13 8.35
C ASN A 157 15.47 -15.42 6.84
N LEU A 158 14.84 -14.58 6.00
CA LEU A 158 14.86 -14.76 4.55
C LEU A 158 16.25 -14.45 3.99
N GLN A 159 16.82 -15.40 3.24
CA GLN A 159 18.20 -15.31 2.78
C GLN A 159 18.30 -14.83 1.33
N ASN A 160 19.41 -14.13 1.02
CA ASN A 160 19.73 -13.66 -0.32
C ASN A 160 18.71 -12.72 -0.95
N ILE A 161 18.05 -11.88 -0.11
CA ILE A 161 17.08 -10.90 -0.57
C ILE A 161 17.76 -9.61 -0.96
N LYS A 162 17.47 -9.13 -2.18
CA LYS A 162 17.78 -7.77 -2.61
C LYS A 162 16.56 -6.89 -2.35
N PHE A 163 16.73 -5.89 -1.49
CA PHE A 163 15.64 -5.06 -1.02
C PHE A 163 15.88 -3.57 -1.29
N LYS A 164 14.84 -2.84 -1.75
CA LYS A 164 14.88 -1.40 -1.96
C LYS A 164 13.57 -0.75 -1.54
N LYS A 165 13.65 0.34 -0.79
CA LYS A 165 12.51 1.20 -0.43
C LYS A 165 12.37 2.34 -1.44
N TYR A 166 11.14 2.63 -1.85
CA TYR A 166 10.73 3.88 -2.51
C TYR A 166 9.75 4.58 -1.58
N ALA A 167 10.27 5.54 -0.84
CA ALA A 167 9.58 6.35 0.14
C ALA A 167 10.23 7.73 0.20
N TRP A 168 9.63 8.66 0.90
CA TRP A 168 10.23 9.96 1.15
C TRP A 168 11.39 9.83 2.16
N PRO A 169 12.50 10.56 1.97
CA PRO A 169 13.56 10.61 2.96
C PRO A 169 13.06 11.22 4.28
N ASP A 170 13.72 10.87 5.40
CA ASP A 170 13.38 11.41 6.71
C ASP A 170 13.93 12.85 6.88
N GLU A 171 13.37 13.76 6.09
CA GLU A 171 13.70 15.18 6.10
C GLU A 171 12.47 16.04 5.79
N PHE A 172 12.56 17.34 6.07
CA PHE A 172 11.50 18.28 5.71
C PHE A 172 11.40 18.44 4.20
N ILE A 173 10.35 17.87 3.60
CA ILE A 173 10.05 18.07 2.19
C ILE A 173 9.44 19.46 2.01
N ARG A 174 10.01 20.25 1.10
CA ARG A 174 9.47 21.58 0.78
C ARG A 174 8.06 21.44 0.20
N HIS A 175 7.23 22.45 0.54
CA HIS A 175 5.89 22.55 -0.06
C HIS A 175 6.01 22.75 -1.59
N GLY A 176 5.34 21.90 -2.36
CA GLY A 176 5.33 21.93 -3.82
C GLY A 176 4.13 21.18 -4.36
N SER A 177 3.98 21.17 -5.67
CA SER A 177 3.02 20.31 -6.36
C SER A 177 3.54 18.86 -6.43
N VAL A 178 2.65 17.91 -6.71
CA VAL A 178 3.03 16.49 -6.86
C VAL A 178 3.94 16.26 -8.08
N GLU A 179 4.00 17.24 -8.99
CA GLU A 179 4.77 17.18 -10.24
C GLU A 179 6.20 17.76 -10.08
N GLU A 180 6.44 18.52 -9.00
CA GLU A 180 7.76 19.05 -8.60
C GLU A 180 8.53 18.04 -7.77
#